data_548e0138801458d6f91b90a2135834c5
#
_entry.id   548e0138801458d6f91b90a2135834c5
#
_cell.length_a   1.000
_cell.length_b   1.000
_cell.length_c   1.000
_cell.angle_alpha   90.00
_cell.angle_beta   90.00
_cell.angle_gamma   90.00
#
_symmetry.space_group_name_H-M   'P 1'
#
loop_
_entity.id
_entity.type
_entity.pdbx_description
1 polymer ?
#
loop_
_entity_poly.entity_id
_entity_poly.type
_entity_poly.pdbx_seq_one_letter_code
_entity_poly.pdbx_strand_id
1 'polypeptide(L)' 'MASTPDYYKTLGVPRTATADEIKKAFRKLARKHHPDAGGDEAKFKELNEAYEVLSD' A
#
# COMPACT_ATOMS: atom_id res chain seq x y z
N MET A 1 -21.42 7.76 0.84
CA MET A 1 -20.72 7.99 0.93
C MET A 1 -19.46 7.87 0.83
N ALA A 2 -18.62 7.98 0.72
CA ALA A 2 -17.52 7.91 0.51
C ALA A 2 -16.68 8.03 0.54
N SER A 3 -16.03 8.02 0.23
CA SER A 3 -15.32 8.12 0.51
C SER A 3 -13.97 8.03 0.28
N THR A 4 -13.11 8.32 1.16
CA THR A 4 -11.69 8.18 1.02
C THR A 4 -11.33 6.72 0.96
N PRO A 5 -10.42 6.34 0.08
CA PRO A 5 -9.93 4.97 0.08
C PRO A 5 -9.30 4.63 1.42
N ASP A 6 -9.47 3.39 1.84
CA ASP A 6 -8.85 2.93 3.08
C ASP A 6 -7.44 2.45 2.76
N TYR A 7 -6.48 3.35 2.91
CA TYR A 7 -5.09 3.03 2.59
C TYR A 7 -4.51 1.97 3.51
N TYR A 8 -4.98 1.92 4.75
CA TYR A 8 -4.53 0.88 5.67
C TYR A 8 -4.94 -0.49 5.16
N LYS A 9 -6.16 -0.58 4.64
CA LYS A 9 -6.64 -1.83 4.07
C LYS A 9 -5.89 -2.16 2.79
N THR A 10 -5.58 -1.15 2.00
CA THR A 10 -4.82 -1.34 0.76
C THR A 10 -3.47 -1.98 1.06
N LEU A 11 -2.82 -1.57 2.13
CA LEU A 11 -1.54 -2.14 2.52
C LEU A 11 -1.69 -3.37 3.40
N GLY A 12 -2.92 -3.69 3.82
CA GLY A 12 -3.14 -4.87 4.65
C GLY A 12 -2.63 -4.72 6.06
N VAL A 13 -2.64 -3.50 6.60
CA VAL A 13 -2.18 -3.25 7.95
C VAL A 13 -3.31 -2.63 8.78
N PRO A 14 -3.25 -2.77 10.11
CA PRO A 14 -4.25 -2.13 10.96
C PRO A 14 -4.02 -0.62 11.01
N ARG A 15 -5.05 0.11 11.38
CA ARG A 15 -4.95 1.56 11.47
C ARG A 15 -3.98 2.01 12.55
N THR A 16 -3.65 1.11 13.46
CA THR A 16 -2.68 1.38 14.52
C THR A 16 -1.25 1.04 14.12
N ALA A 17 -1.05 0.65 12.85
CA ALA A 17 0.27 0.26 12.38
C ALA A 17 1.27 1.40 12.51
N THR A 18 2.50 1.05 12.90
CA THR A 18 3.57 2.03 12.99
C THR A 18 4.12 2.33 11.60
N ALA A 19 4.93 3.38 11.50
CA ALA A 19 5.55 3.74 10.23
C ALA A 19 6.39 2.59 9.68
N ASP A 20 7.09 1.88 10.58
CA ASP A 20 7.89 0.73 10.16
C ASP A 20 7.04 -0.38 9.59
N GLU A 21 5.91 -0.64 10.23
CA GLU A 21 4.99 -1.68 9.76
C GLU A 21 4.41 -1.32 8.41
N ILE A 22 4.06 -0.06 8.22
CA ILE A 22 3.53 0.41 6.96
C ILE A 22 4.58 0.26 5.86
N LYS A 23 5.81 0.62 6.16
CA LYS A 23 6.91 0.52 5.19
C LYS A 23 7.17 -0.94 4.80
N LYS A 24 7.18 -1.82 5.79
CA LYS A 24 7.39 -3.24 5.52
C LYS A 24 6.27 -3.82 4.67
N ALA A 25 5.04 -3.48 5.01
CA ALA A 25 3.90 -3.95 4.25
C ALA A 25 3.95 -3.46 2.81
N PHE A 26 4.30 -2.19 2.64
CA PHE A 26 4.42 -1.61 1.30
C PHE A 26 5.47 -2.36 0.48
N ARG A 27 6.65 -2.57 1.05
CA ARG A 27 7.73 -3.26 0.33
C ARG A 27 7.33 -4.66 -0.09
N LYS A 28 6.68 -5.37 0.82
CA LYS A 28 6.24 -6.73 0.54
C LYS A 28 5.24 -6.77 -0.61
N LEU A 29 4.25 -5.89 -0.55
CA LEU A 29 3.22 -5.85 -1.59
C LEU A 29 3.76 -5.28 -2.90
N ALA A 30 4.68 -4.32 -2.82
CA ALA A 30 5.27 -3.75 -4.01
C ALA A 30 6.04 -4.81 -4.80
N ARG A 31 6.73 -5.70 -4.12
CA ARG A 31 7.41 -6.80 -4.78
C ARG A 31 6.43 -7.73 -5.45
N LYS A 32 5.35 -8.04 -4.74
CA LYS A 32 4.37 -8.99 -5.24
C LYS A 32 3.63 -8.45 -6.45
N HIS A 33 3.33 -7.16 -6.43
CA HIS A 33 2.52 -6.55 -7.49
C HIS A 33 3.32 -5.71 -8.47
N HIS A 34 4.64 -5.81 -8.42
CA HIS A 34 5.47 -5.04 -9.35
C HIS A 34 5.21 -5.49 -10.79
N PRO A 35 5.06 -4.53 -11.72
CA PRO A 35 4.79 -4.88 -13.12
C PRO A 35 5.85 -5.78 -13.73
N ASP A 36 7.11 -5.59 -13.37
CA ASP A 36 8.22 -6.42 -13.89
C ASP A 36 8.09 -7.86 -13.42
N ALA A 37 7.45 -8.07 -12.29
CA ALA A 37 7.25 -9.41 -11.75
C ALA A 37 5.93 -10.01 -12.22
N GLY A 38 5.29 -9.40 -13.20
CA GLY A 38 4.02 -9.88 -13.70
C GLY A 38 2.84 -9.43 -12.87
N GLY A 39 3.04 -8.46 -11.98
CA GLY A 39 1.97 -7.95 -11.14
C GLY A 39 1.09 -6.94 -11.85
N ASP A 40 0.08 -6.47 -11.14
CA ASP A 40 -0.89 -5.52 -11.65
C ASP A 40 -0.40 -4.09 -11.46
N GLU A 41 -0.20 -3.37 -12.54
CA GLU A 41 0.28 -1.99 -12.49
C GLU A 41 -0.69 -1.09 -11.72
N ALA A 42 -1.99 -1.30 -11.88
CA ALA A 42 -2.98 -0.51 -11.16
C ALA A 42 -2.85 -0.72 -9.66
N LYS A 43 -2.65 -1.97 -9.26
CA LYS A 43 -2.44 -2.31 -7.86
C LYS A 43 -1.17 -1.66 -7.33
N PHE A 44 -0.12 -1.70 -8.12
CA PHE A 44 1.15 -1.11 -7.73
C PHE A 44 1.01 0.39 -7.50
N LYS A 45 0.26 1.06 -8.36
CA LYS A 45 0.01 2.50 -8.20
C LYS A 45 -0.77 2.79 -6.92
N GLU A 46 -1.76 1.95 -6.61
CA GLU A 46 -2.52 2.09 -5.37
C GLU A 46 -1.62 1.96 -4.15
N LEU A 47 -0.70 1.01 -4.19
CA LEU A 47 0.23 0.79 -3.09
C LEU A 47 1.13 2.00 -2.89
N ASN A 48 1.64 2.56 -3.98
CA ASN A 48 2.47 3.75 -3.91
C ASN A 48 1.71 4.92 -3.30
N GLU A 49 0.48 5.12 -3.73
CA GLU A 49 -0.33 6.20 -3.20
C GLU A 49 -0.61 6.00 -1.72
N ALA A 50 -0.97 4.79 -1.33
CA ALA A 50 -1.25 4.50 0.08
C ALA A 50 -0.02 4.76 0.94
N TYR A 51 1.13 4.32 0.49
CA TYR A 51 2.36 4.53 1.24
C TYR A 51 2.69 6.01 1.35
N GLU A 52 2.54 6.74 0.27
CA GLU A 52 2.83 8.17 0.26
C GLU A 52 1.95 8.92 1.24
N VAL A 53 0.67 8.59 1.26
CA VAL A 53 -0.28 9.24 2.16
C VAL A 53 0.00 8.88 3.62
N LEU A 54 0.24 7.60 3.89
CA LEU A 54 0.38 7.14 5.27
C LEU A 54 1.76 7.41 5.85
N SER A 55 2.77 7.58 5.02
CA SER A 55 4.12 7.81 5.51
C SER A 55 4.44 9.29 5.67
N ASP A 56 3.58 10.16 5.23
CA ASP A 56 3.80 11.60 5.31
C ASP A 56 3.62 12.14 6.73
#